data_55fa3f025a4b56640101269764e433f5
#
_entry.id   55fa3f025a4b56640101269764e433f5
#
_cell.length_a   1.000
_cell.length_b   1.000
_cell.length_c   1.000
_cell.angle_alpha   90.00
_cell.angle_beta   90.00
_cell.angle_gamma   90.00
#
_symmetry.space_group_name_H-M   'P 1'
#
loop_
_entity.id
_entity.type
_entity.pdbx_description
1 polymer ?
#
loop_
_entity_poly.entity_id
_entity_poly.type
_entity_poly.pdbx_seq_one_letter_code
_entity_poly.pdbx_strand_id
1 'polypeptide(L)'
;MDFRELRRRLVAHLRMLVRSGDATERGLARLTGVSQPHMHNVLKGKRVFSLDMADQVLAQLHLDLLDFVEPGEMMERQRRR
;
A
#
# COMPACT_ATOMS: atom_id res chain seq x y z
N MET A 1 -10.28 8.31 -8.41
CA MET A 1 -9.42 7.91 -7.28
C MET A 1 -8.23 8.84 -7.20
N ASP A 2 -7.93 9.36 -6.02
CA ASP A 2 -6.77 10.21 -5.81
C ASP A 2 -5.63 9.43 -5.11
N PHE A 3 -4.51 10.11 -4.87
CA PHE A 3 -3.34 9.49 -4.24
C PHE A 3 -3.63 9.04 -2.80
N ARG A 4 -4.46 9.77 -2.06
CA ARG A 4 -4.84 9.37 -0.71
C ARG A 4 -5.55 8.04 -0.69
N GLU A 5 -6.43 7.83 -1.66
CA GLU A 5 -7.15 6.57 -1.77
C GLU A 5 -6.22 5.42 -2.14
N LEU A 6 -5.30 5.66 -3.06
CA LEU A 6 -4.28 4.66 -3.41
C LEU A 6 -3.46 4.27 -2.20
N ARG A 7 -3.04 5.27 -1.42
CA ARG A 7 -2.25 5.04 -0.22
C ARG A 7 -3.02 4.24 0.82
N ARG A 8 -4.30 4.55 1.01
CA ARG A 8 -5.16 3.77 1.91
C ARG A 8 -5.29 2.32 1.45
N ARG A 9 -5.47 2.10 0.16
CA ARG A 9 -5.57 0.75 -0.39
C ARG A 9 -4.28 -0.03 -0.23
N LEU A 10 -3.14 0.62 -0.41
CA LEU A 10 -1.85 0.01 -0.15
C LEU A 10 -1.75 -0.45 1.31
N VAL A 11 -2.06 0.43 2.25
CA VAL A 11 -1.99 0.10 3.67
C VAL A 11 -2.98 -1.01 4.02
N ALA A 12 -4.18 -0.97 3.47
CA ALA A 12 -5.17 -2.04 3.68
C ALA A 12 -4.65 -3.40 3.19
N HIS A 13 -3.95 -3.40 2.05
CA HIS A 13 -3.33 -4.61 1.51
C HIS A 13 -2.27 -5.16 2.47
N LEU A 14 -1.41 -4.28 3.00
CA LEU A 14 -0.38 -4.69 3.96
C LEU A 14 -0.99 -5.24 5.24
N ARG A 15 -2.06 -4.61 5.74
CA ARG A 15 -2.80 -5.12 6.91
C ARG A 15 -3.35 -6.50 6.65
N MET A 16 -3.90 -6.71 5.47
CA MET A 16 -4.43 -8.01 5.08
C MET A 16 -3.35 -9.09 5.11
N LEU A 17 -2.17 -8.78 4.57
CA LEU A 17 -1.05 -9.74 4.57
C LEU A 17 -0.64 -10.13 5.99
N VAL A 18 -0.59 -9.16 6.89
CA VAL A 18 -0.24 -9.44 8.30
C VAL A 18 -1.35 -10.23 8.98
N ARG A 19 -2.60 -9.84 8.77
CA ARG A 19 -3.74 -10.48 9.40
C ARG A 19 -3.92 -11.93 8.95
N SER A 20 -3.65 -12.20 7.67
CA SER A 20 -3.77 -13.57 7.11
C SER A 20 -2.59 -14.47 7.48
N GLY A 21 -1.52 -13.91 8.03
CA GLY A 21 -0.31 -14.66 8.33
C GLY A 21 0.67 -14.79 7.18
N ASP A 22 0.38 -14.16 6.03
CA ASP A 22 1.28 -14.20 4.87
C ASP A 22 2.51 -13.32 5.07
N ALA A 23 2.45 -12.36 5.98
CA ALA A 23 3.57 -11.50 6.31
C ALA A 23 3.52 -11.11 7.78
N THR A 24 4.66 -10.62 8.30
CA THR A 24 4.74 -10.03 9.64
C THR A 24 5.13 -8.56 9.49
N GLU A 25 4.82 -7.76 10.50
CA GLU A 25 5.24 -6.34 10.50
C GLU A 25 6.76 -6.23 10.34
N ARG A 26 7.50 -7.07 11.07
CA ARG A 26 8.97 -7.08 10.98
C ARG A 26 9.44 -7.45 9.58
N GLY A 27 8.82 -8.48 8.99
CA GLY A 27 9.14 -8.91 7.63
C GLY A 27 8.87 -7.83 6.61
N LEU A 28 7.72 -7.15 6.71
CA LEU A 28 7.39 -6.04 5.82
C LEU A 28 8.37 -4.88 5.98
N ALA A 29 8.73 -4.54 7.22
CA ALA A 29 9.71 -3.49 7.47
C ALA A 29 11.05 -3.84 6.82
N ARG A 30 11.50 -5.07 6.97
CA ARG A 30 12.77 -5.54 6.39
C ARG A 30 12.73 -5.50 4.86
N LEU A 31 11.67 -5.99 4.26
CA LEU A 31 11.54 -6.04 2.80
C LEU A 31 11.45 -4.66 2.17
N THR A 32 10.78 -3.74 2.82
CA THR A 32 10.52 -2.40 2.25
C THR A 32 11.59 -1.38 2.61
N GLY A 33 12.43 -1.67 3.61
CA GLY A 33 13.39 -0.70 4.11
C GLY A 33 12.78 0.36 5.02
N VAL A 34 11.52 0.21 5.38
CA VAL A 34 10.84 1.10 6.34
C VAL A 34 11.18 0.61 7.75
N SER A 35 11.42 1.53 8.68
CA SER A 35 11.71 1.12 10.06
C SER A 35 10.50 0.38 10.65
N GLN A 36 10.76 -0.57 11.53
CA GLN A 36 9.68 -1.35 12.16
C GLN A 36 8.71 -0.47 12.96
N PRO A 37 9.17 0.50 13.78
CA PRO A 37 8.24 1.39 14.47
C PRO A 37 7.37 2.19 13.52
N HIS A 38 7.93 2.67 12.41
CA HIS A 38 7.14 3.42 11.43
C HIS A 38 6.12 2.52 10.73
N MET A 39 6.53 1.33 10.32
CA MET A 39 5.62 0.35 9.72
C MET A 39 4.47 0.04 10.69
N HIS A 40 4.78 -0.22 11.96
CA HIS A 40 3.76 -0.48 12.97
C HIS A 40 2.76 0.67 13.07
N ASN A 41 3.25 1.91 13.15
CA ASN A 41 2.39 3.08 13.28
C ASN A 41 1.53 3.32 12.04
N VAL A 42 2.06 3.05 10.85
CA VAL A 42 1.28 3.15 9.61
C VAL A 42 0.16 2.11 9.60
N LEU A 43 0.48 0.87 9.96
CA LEU A 43 -0.53 -0.20 9.98
C LEU A 43 -1.60 0.04 11.06
N LYS A 44 -1.26 0.72 12.14
CA LYS A 44 -2.22 1.09 13.18
C LYS A 44 -3.02 2.36 12.87
N GLY A 45 -2.70 3.02 11.77
CA GLY A 45 -3.39 4.24 11.38
C GLY A 45 -2.92 5.51 12.09
N LYS A 46 -1.81 5.44 12.82
CA LYS A 46 -1.25 6.59 13.55
C LYS A 46 -0.37 7.48 12.69
N ARG A 47 0.13 6.95 11.58
CA ARG A 47 0.98 7.66 10.63
C ARG A 47 0.56 7.26 9.23
N VAL A 48 1.02 8.05 8.25
CA VAL A 48 0.81 7.72 6.85
C VAL A 48 2.16 7.63 6.16
N PHE A 49 2.23 6.87 5.07
CA PHE A 49 3.42 6.88 4.22
C PHE A 49 3.48 8.21 3.47
N SER A 50 4.68 8.80 3.38
CA SER A 50 4.93 9.87 2.43
C SER A 50 4.81 9.30 1.01
N LEU A 51 4.74 10.19 0.02
CA LEU A 51 4.73 9.76 -1.37
C LEU A 51 5.96 8.92 -1.70
N ASP A 52 7.14 9.40 -1.31
CA ASP A 52 8.40 8.68 -1.57
C ASP A 52 8.43 7.32 -0.90
N MET A 53 7.94 7.25 0.33
CA MET A 53 7.91 5.99 1.06
C MET A 53 6.90 5.02 0.46
N ALA A 54 5.74 5.50 0.03
CA ALA A 54 4.76 4.66 -0.64
C ALA A 54 5.35 4.08 -1.93
N ASP A 55 6.05 4.89 -2.72
CA ASP A 55 6.74 4.42 -3.93
C ASP A 55 7.78 3.36 -3.61
N GLN A 56 8.56 3.57 -2.54
CA GLN A 56 9.55 2.59 -2.09
C GLN A 56 8.90 1.25 -1.72
N VAL A 57 7.79 1.31 -0.98
CA VAL A 57 7.06 0.10 -0.57
C VAL A 57 6.54 -0.65 -1.81
N LEU A 58 5.93 0.06 -2.75
CA LEU A 58 5.44 -0.55 -3.98
C LEU A 58 6.57 -1.24 -4.73
N ALA A 59 7.70 -0.54 -4.91
CA ALA A 59 8.83 -1.08 -5.65
C ALA A 59 9.40 -2.34 -4.98
N GLN A 60 9.58 -2.30 -3.65
CA GLN A 60 10.19 -3.41 -2.92
C GLN A 60 9.29 -4.63 -2.85
N LEU A 61 7.98 -4.44 -2.89
CA LEU A 61 7.02 -5.55 -2.89
C LEU A 61 6.60 -5.94 -4.30
N HIS A 62 7.20 -5.34 -5.33
CA HIS A 62 6.87 -5.59 -6.74
C HIS A 62 5.40 -5.37 -7.04
N LEU A 63 4.82 -4.34 -6.42
CA LEU A 63 3.44 -3.95 -6.63
C LEU A 63 3.36 -2.78 -7.60
N ASP A 64 2.28 -2.72 -8.36
CA ASP A 64 2.00 -1.62 -9.26
C ASP A 64 0.76 -0.88 -8.77
N LEU A 65 0.64 0.38 -9.16
CA LEU A 65 -0.57 1.16 -8.84
C LEU A 65 -1.83 0.51 -9.39
N LEU A 66 -1.73 -0.17 -10.55
CA LEU A 66 -2.85 -0.87 -11.15
C LEU A 66 -3.37 -2.01 -10.29
N ASP A 67 -2.55 -2.55 -9.37
CA ASP A 67 -2.99 -3.59 -8.45
C ASP A 67 -4.07 -3.10 -7.48
N PHE A 68 -4.18 -1.77 -7.31
CA PHE A 68 -5.12 -1.15 -6.38
C PHE A 68 -6.28 -0.44 -7.08
N VAL A 69 -6.33 -0.50 -8.41
CA VAL A 69 -7.40 0.08 -9.21
C VAL A 69 -8.41 -1.00 -9.53
N GLU A 70 -9.67 -0.77 -9.21
CA GLU A 70 -10.72 -1.73 -9.55
C GLU A 70 -11.04 -1.67 -11.04
N PRO A 71 -11.38 -2.81 -11.66
CA PRO A 71 -11.70 -2.84 -13.10
C PRO A 71 -12.77 -1.84 -13.52
N GLY A 72 -13.78 -1.63 -12.67
CA GLY A 72 -14.85 -0.67 -12.96
C GLY A 72 -14.34 0.77 -13.03
N GLU A 73 -13.37 1.14 -12.23
CA GLU A 73 -12.79 2.48 -12.25
C GLU A 73 -12.05 2.74 -13.56
N MET A 74 -11.32 1.76 -14.05
CA MET A 74 -10.62 1.89 -15.33
C MET A 74 -11.59 1.98 -16.50
N MET A 75 -12.63 1.16 -16.50
CA MET A 75 -13.65 1.18 -17.54
C MET A 75 -14.38 2.52 -17.58
N GLU A 76 -14.68 3.09 -16.42
CA GLU A 76 -15.34 4.38 -16.33
C GLU A 76 -14.49 5.48 -16.96
N ARG A 77 -13.19 5.50 -16.69
CA ARG A 77 -12.27 6.45 -17.29
C ARG A 77 -12.19 6.33 -18.79
N GLN A 78 -12.19 5.12 -19.32
CA GLN A 78 -12.18 4.88 -20.75
C GLN A 78 -13.44 5.40 -21.42
N ARG A 79 -14.58 5.29 -20.76
CA ARG A 79 -15.85 5.80 -21.28
C ARG A 79 -15.90 7.32 -21.38
N ARG A 80 -15.18 8.01 -20.51
CA ARG A 80 -15.14 9.48 -20.48
C ARG A 80 -14.29 10.09 -21.57
N ARG A 81 -13.53 9.29 -22.25
CA ARG A 81 -12.75 9.72 -23.40
C ARG A 81 -13.60 9.63 -24.66
#